data_314a80ff13030dd905d3eaf5b807ce97
#
_entry.id   314a80ff13030dd905d3eaf5b807ce97
#
_cell.length_a   1.000
_cell.length_b   1.000
_cell.length_c   1.000
_cell.angle_alpha   90.00
_cell.angle_beta   90.00
_cell.angle_gamma   90.00
#
_symmetry.space_group_name_H-M   'P 1'
#
loop_
_entity.id
_entity.type
_entity.pdbx_description
1 polymer ?
#
loop_
_entity_poly.entity_id
_entity_poly.type
_entity_poly.pdbx_seq_one_letter_code
_entity_poly.pdbx_strand_id
1 'polypeptide(L)'
;MHLCIHRTLPFKEFVKRASEKKHTDFFLCEDESYYLRSLGEDVRKEPADLRQQFPDLAQDFHIPRFFEPAQFFSSVFRISSCGLQLWTHYDVMDNLLAQVTGTKRVALYSPQDALHLYLSGDKSEVLDIDSPDLDRFPEFVKATRYECVLEPGDLLFIPALWFHNTLALQFGVGVNVFWRHLPAASYDRKDPYGNKDPVAATRALQALERALHTLDELPDEQQQQEESRYTGRQRTPSRPWTLPLSHSTFSRAVQKFNQSQE
;
A
#
# COMPACT_ATOMS: atom_id res chain seq x y z
N MET A 1 9.24 -12.58 10.24
CA MET A 1 9.24 -12.37 8.77
C MET A 1 8.23 -13.34 8.20
N HIS A 2 7.08 -12.85 7.72
CA HIS A 2 6.10 -13.75 7.10
C HIS A 2 6.55 -14.06 5.67
N LEU A 3 6.81 -15.33 5.40
CA LEU A 3 7.16 -15.81 4.07
C LEU A 3 5.88 -15.97 3.26
N CYS A 4 5.75 -15.20 2.16
CA CYS A 4 4.65 -15.38 1.22
C CYS A 4 5.06 -16.39 0.14
N ILE A 5 4.32 -17.51 0.06
CA ILE A 5 4.56 -18.54 -0.93
C ILE A 5 3.35 -18.65 -1.85
N HIS A 6 3.59 -18.58 -3.15
CA HIS A 6 2.55 -18.83 -4.14
C HIS A 6 2.31 -20.33 -4.29
N ARG A 7 1.05 -20.72 -4.16
CA ARG A 7 0.60 -22.11 -4.31
C ARG A 7 -0.54 -22.18 -5.32
N THR A 8 -0.58 -23.26 -6.07
CA THR A 8 -1.72 -23.60 -6.92
C THR A 8 -2.54 -24.67 -6.20
N LEU A 9 -3.79 -24.33 -5.88
CA LEU A 9 -4.76 -25.22 -5.24
C LEU A 9 -6.06 -25.24 -6.02
N PRO A 10 -6.80 -26.38 -6.04
CA PRO A 10 -8.20 -26.35 -6.45
C PRO A 10 -8.98 -25.37 -5.58
N PHE A 11 -9.87 -24.57 -6.18
CA PHE A 11 -10.57 -23.50 -5.46
C PHE A 11 -11.34 -24.04 -4.23
N LYS A 12 -12.00 -25.19 -4.34
CA LYS A 12 -12.71 -25.83 -3.22
C LYS A 12 -11.77 -26.14 -2.05
N GLU A 13 -10.57 -26.64 -2.34
CA GLU A 13 -9.56 -26.95 -1.33
C GLU A 13 -9.02 -25.68 -0.69
N PHE A 14 -8.77 -24.65 -1.49
CA PHE A 14 -8.38 -23.33 -0.97
C PHE A 14 -9.42 -22.77 0.00
N VAL A 15 -10.70 -22.73 -0.39
CA VAL A 15 -11.78 -22.19 0.46
C VAL A 15 -11.89 -22.99 1.76
N LYS A 16 -11.83 -24.33 1.68
CA LYS A 16 -11.84 -25.20 2.86
C LYS A 16 -10.73 -24.82 3.83
N ARG A 17 -9.48 -24.74 3.36
CA ARG A 17 -8.32 -24.41 4.20
C ARG A 17 -8.39 -22.99 4.74
N ALA A 18 -8.75 -22.02 3.92
CA ALA A 18 -8.87 -20.64 4.34
C ALA A 18 -9.94 -20.41 5.41
N SER A 19 -11.00 -21.23 5.43
CA SER A 19 -12.11 -21.13 6.40
C SER A 19 -11.86 -21.89 7.70
N GLU A 20 -10.87 -22.79 7.75
CA GLU A 20 -10.55 -23.58 8.95
C GLU A 20 -9.93 -22.66 10.02
N LYS A 21 -10.41 -22.81 11.26
CA LYS A 21 -9.85 -22.08 12.42
C LYS A 21 -8.55 -22.70 12.92
N LYS A 22 -8.35 -23.99 12.66
CA LYS A 22 -7.19 -24.76 13.08
C LYS A 22 -6.83 -25.71 11.96
N HIS A 23 -5.62 -25.61 11.44
CA HIS A 23 -5.15 -26.46 10.36
C HIS A 23 -4.79 -27.86 10.91
N THR A 24 -5.33 -28.88 10.28
CA THR A 24 -5.01 -30.29 10.60
C THR A 24 -4.00 -30.88 9.61
N ASP A 25 -3.94 -30.32 8.40
CA ASP A 25 -3.01 -30.73 7.34
C ASP A 25 -2.21 -29.49 6.88
N PHE A 26 -0.96 -29.39 7.29
CA PHE A 26 -0.10 -28.24 6.99
C PHE A 26 0.69 -28.47 5.71
N PHE A 27 0.92 -27.36 4.96
CA PHE A 27 1.91 -27.39 3.90
C PHE A 27 3.32 -27.14 4.42
N LEU A 28 3.45 -26.19 5.35
CA LEU A 28 4.73 -25.74 5.87
C LEU A 28 4.77 -25.66 7.39
N CYS A 29 3.75 -25.09 8.02
CA CYS A 29 3.66 -24.92 9.48
C CYS A 29 2.22 -24.72 9.93
N GLU A 30 2.01 -24.80 11.24
CA GLU A 30 0.70 -24.67 11.90
C GLU A 30 0.09 -23.26 11.76
N ASP A 31 0.95 -22.25 11.58
CA ASP A 31 0.53 -20.83 11.47
C ASP A 31 0.27 -20.40 10.02
N GLU A 32 0.05 -21.34 9.12
CA GLU A 32 -0.21 -21.05 7.72
C GLU A 32 -1.53 -20.31 7.54
N SER A 33 -1.46 -19.13 6.88
CA SER A 33 -2.64 -18.34 6.50
C SER A 33 -2.79 -18.34 4.99
N TYR A 34 -4.03 -18.35 4.51
CA TYR A 34 -4.34 -18.41 3.09
C TYR A 34 -4.92 -17.09 2.62
N TYR A 35 -4.44 -16.64 1.48
CA TYR A 35 -4.89 -15.43 0.83
C TYR A 35 -5.04 -15.64 -0.67
N LEU A 36 -6.19 -15.24 -1.19
CA LEU A 36 -6.45 -15.19 -2.62
C LEU A 36 -6.73 -13.75 -3.04
N ARG A 37 -6.11 -13.34 -4.12
CA ARG A 37 -6.40 -12.11 -4.85
C ARG A 37 -6.68 -12.48 -6.31
N SER A 38 -7.77 -12.03 -6.89
CA SER A 38 -8.00 -12.17 -8.32
C SER A 38 -7.02 -11.27 -9.09
N LEU A 39 -6.57 -11.77 -10.23
CA LEU A 39 -5.68 -11.09 -11.16
C LEU A 39 -6.38 -10.96 -12.50
N GLY A 40 -5.91 -10.08 -13.39
CA GLY A 40 -6.39 -10.01 -14.75
C GLY A 40 -6.17 -11.32 -15.52
N GLU A 41 -6.85 -11.50 -16.63
CA GLU A 41 -6.71 -12.70 -17.46
C GLU A 41 -5.27 -12.88 -17.96
N ASP A 42 -4.67 -11.81 -18.48
CA ASP A 42 -3.21 -11.73 -18.66
C ASP A 42 -2.63 -10.89 -17.49
N VAL A 43 -2.09 -11.59 -16.50
CA VAL A 43 -1.56 -10.98 -15.25
C VAL A 43 -0.45 -9.96 -15.49
N ARG A 44 0.14 -9.93 -16.66
CA ARG A 44 1.23 -8.99 -17.02
C ARG A 44 0.74 -7.76 -17.78
N LYS A 45 -0.50 -7.77 -18.25
CA LYS A 45 -1.01 -6.74 -19.16
C LYS A 45 -2.31 -6.12 -18.71
N GLU A 46 -3.15 -6.88 -18.00
CA GLU A 46 -4.54 -6.51 -17.75
C GLU A 46 -4.82 -6.40 -16.24
N PRO A 47 -5.45 -5.30 -15.80
CA PRO A 47 -5.99 -5.22 -14.45
C PRO A 47 -7.11 -6.24 -14.24
N ALA A 48 -7.31 -6.67 -12.98
CA ALA A 48 -8.46 -7.50 -12.63
C ALA A 48 -9.77 -6.74 -12.84
N ASP A 49 -10.77 -7.37 -13.44
CA ASP A 49 -12.14 -6.86 -13.50
C ASP A 49 -13.13 -7.99 -13.17
N LEU A 50 -13.75 -7.89 -12.00
CA LEU A 50 -14.73 -8.85 -11.48
C LEU A 50 -15.87 -9.07 -12.45
N ARG A 51 -16.33 -8.02 -13.14
CA ARG A 51 -17.48 -8.08 -14.08
C ARG A 51 -17.16 -8.89 -15.33
N GLN A 52 -15.91 -8.88 -15.76
CA GLN A 52 -15.44 -9.63 -16.94
C GLN A 52 -15.09 -11.07 -16.56
N GLN A 53 -14.41 -11.24 -15.44
CA GLN A 53 -13.86 -12.54 -15.05
C GLN A 53 -14.86 -13.44 -14.33
N PHE A 54 -15.81 -12.84 -13.58
CA PHE A 54 -16.77 -13.53 -12.76
C PHE A 54 -18.17 -12.91 -12.92
N PRO A 55 -18.79 -13.00 -14.12
CA PRO A 55 -20.05 -12.32 -14.42
C PRO A 55 -21.20 -12.73 -13.50
N ASP A 56 -21.21 -13.96 -13.00
CA ASP A 56 -22.23 -14.42 -12.06
C ASP A 56 -22.09 -13.74 -10.69
N LEU A 57 -20.86 -13.58 -10.18
CA LEU A 57 -20.59 -12.83 -8.95
C LEU A 57 -20.84 -11.33 -9.12
N ALA A 58 -20.65 -10.81 -10.32
CA ALA A 58 -20.86 -9.40 -10.60
C ALA A 58 -22.34 -8.99 -10.55
N GLN A 59 -23.27 -9.95 -10.60
CA GLN A 59 -24.69 -9.68 -10.43
C GLN A 59 -25.03 -9.31 -8.98
N ASP A 60 -24.26 -9.81 -8.02
CA ASP A 60 -24.45 -9.56 -6.60
C ASP A 60 -23.67 -8.33 -6.09
N PHE A 61 -22.79 -7.76 -6.93
CA PHE A 61 -21.93 -6.66 -6.55
C PHE A 61 -22.09 -5.44 -7.48
N HIS A 62 -22.70 -4.38 -6.96
CA HIS A 62 -22.92 -3.16 -7.70
C HIS A 62 -21.84 -2.13 -7.34
N ILE A 63 -21.00 -1.76 -8.33
CA ILE A 63 -20.01 -0.70 -8.15
C ILE A 63 -20.75 0.63 -8.01
N PRO A 64 -20.62 1.34 -6.88
CA PRO A 64 -21.23 2.64 -6.68
C PRO A 64 -20.72 3.66 -7.71
N ARG A 65 -21.58 4.62 -8.09
CA ARG A 65 -21.23 5.69 -9.04
C ARG A 65 -20.54 6.85 -8.33
N PHE A 66 -19.38 6.60 -7.73
CA PHE A 66 -18.57 7.64 -7.07
C PHE A 66 -17.55 8.28 -8.01
N PHE A 67 -17.38 7.74 -9.21
CA PHE A 67 -16.39 8.17 -10.18
C PHE A 67 -16.92 7.97 -11.60
N GLU A 68 -16.34 8.69 -12.55
CA GLU A 68 -16.69 8.53 -13.95
C GLU A 68 -16.21 7.17 -14.50
N PRO A 69 -16.99 6.50 -15.37
CA PRO A 69 -16.63 5.17 -15.92
C PRO A 69 -15.21 5.10 -16.51
N ALA A 70 -14.72 6.19 -17.11
CA ALA A 70 -13.38 6.26 -17.68
C ALA A 70 -12.25 6.26 -16.63
N GLN A 71 -12.56 6.56 -15.38
CA GLN A 71 -11.61 6.53 -14.26
C GLN A 71 -11.42 5.13 -13.71
N PHE A 72 -12.38 4.21 -13.92
CA PHE A 72 -12.29 2.83 -13.45
C PHE A 72 -10.94 2.21 -13.86
N PHE A 73 -10.31 1.52 -12.91
CA PHE A 73 -9.06 0.84 -13.14
C PHE A 73 -9.20 -0.67 -12.94
N SER A 74 -9.63 -1.11 -11.78
CA SER A 74 -9.76 -2.54 -11.48
C SER A 74 -10.82 -2.83 -10.43
N SER A 75 -11.32 -4.06 -10.44
CA SER A 75 -12.06 -4.63 -9.32
C SER A 75 -11.45 -5.97 -8.94
N VAL A 76 -11.06 -6.09 -7.67
CA VAL A 76 -10.26 -7.20 -7.14
C VAL A 76 -11.05 -7.97 -6.11
N PHE A 77 -11.29 -9.24 -6.39
CA PHE A 77 -11.87 -10.18 -5.45
C PHE A 77 -10.81 -10.75 -4.52
N ARG A 78 -11.09 -10.78 -3.22
CA ARG A 78 -10.15 -11.22 -2.19
C ARG A 78 -10.81 -12.19 -1.21
N ILE A 79 -10.08 -13.26 -0.85
CA ILE A 79 -10.46 -14.17 0.22
C ILE A 79 -9.29 -14.26 1.19
N SER A 80 -9.57 -14.22 2.48
CA SER A 80 -8.55 -14.27 3.54
C SER A 80 -8.95 -15.18 4.69
N SER A 81 -8.00 -15.95 5.20
CA SER A 81 -8.12 -16.67 6.47
C SER A 81 -8.30 -15.71 7.63
N CYS A 82 -8.90 -16.19 8.71
CA CYS A 82 -8.86 -15.53 10.01
C CYS A 82 -7.40 -15.31 10.45
N GLY A 83 -7.11 -14.14 11.02
CA GLY A 83 -5.77 -13.76 11.50
C GLY A 83 -4.84 -13.26 10.38
N LEU A 84 -5.23 -13.31 9.11
CA LEU A 84 -4.40 -12.77 8.04
C LEU A 84 -4.30 -11.26 8.17
N GLN A 85 -3.06 -10.78 8.27
CA GLN A 85 -2.73 -9.35 8.26
C GLN A 85 -2.06 -8.97 6.94
N LEU A 86 -2.52 -7.89 6.33
CA LEU A 86 -1.77 -7.17 5.31
C LEU A 86 -1.08 -5.97 5.97
N TRP A 87 0.24 -5.91 5.80
CA TRP A 87 1.09 -4.85 6.37
C TRP A 87 0.63 -3.45 5.97
N THR A 88 1.06 -2.45 6.71
CA THR A 88 0.76 -1.05 6.41
C THR A 88 1.42 -0.63 5.09
N HIS A 89 0.61 -0.21 4.12
CA HIS A 89 1.02 0.23 2.79
C HIS A 89 0.03 1.27 2.26
N TYR A 90 0.36 1.93 1.16
CA TYR A 90 -0.58 2.79 0.44
C TYR A 90 -0.81 2.29 -0.98
N ASP A 91 -1.94 2.67 -1.54
CA ASP A 91 -2.25 2.54 -2.96
C ASP A 91 -2.21 3.92 -3.64
N VAL A 92 -1.86 3.96 -4.93
CA VAL A 92 -1.74 5.22 -5.70
C VAL A 92 -3.05 5.65 -6.34
N MET A 93 -4.11 4.91 -6.14
CA MET A 93 -5.46 5.16 -6.66
C MET A 93 -6.46 5.21 -5.52
N ASP A 94 -7.58 5.88 -5.75
CA ASP A 94 -8.72 5.78 -4.85
C ASP A 94 -9.24 4.35 -4.80
N ASN A 95 -9.66 3.93 -3.62
CA ASN A 95 -10.02 2.55 -3.33
C ASN A 95 -11.32 2.49 -2.52
N LEU A 96 -12.25 1.68 -2.96
CA LEU A 96 -13.43 1.29 -2.19
C LEU A 96 -13.29 -0.16 -1.77
N LEU A 97 -13.18 -0.41 -0.48
CA LEU A 97 -13.17 -1.75 0.10
C LEU A 97 -14.58 -2.13 0.55
N ALA A 98 -15.16 -3.13 -0.09
CA ALA A 98 -16.42 -3.73 0.28
C ALA A 98 -16.17 -5.03 1.05
N GLN A 99 -16.74 -5.15 2.25
CA GLN A 99 -16.71 -6.40 3.02
C GLN A 99 -17.96 -7.20 2.70
N VAL A 100 -17.79 -8.38 2.07
CA VAL A 100 -18.92 -9.23 1.62
C VAL A 100 -19.30 -10.25 2.70
N THR A 101 -18.32 -10.94 3.27
CA THR A 101 -18.51 -11.87 4.39
C THR A 101 -17.37 -11.77 5.39
N GLY A 102 -17.61 -12.20 6.64
CA GLY A 102 -16.65 -12.11 7.73
C GLY A 102 -16.43 -10.67 8.18
N THR A 103 -15.54 -10.48 9.14
CA THR A 103 -15.20 -9.16 9.71
C THR A 103 -13.73 -8.85 9.51
N LYS A 104 -13.43 -7.56 9.30
CA LYS A 104 -12.07 -7.08 9.02
C LYS A 104 -11.82 -5.79 9.78
N ARG A 105 -10.74 -5.75 10.54
CA ARG A 105 -10.23 -4.50 11.10
C ARG A 105 -9.37 -3.79 10.05
N VAL A 106 -9.57 -2.49 9.92
CA VAL A 106 -8.75 -1.63 9.06
C VAL A 106 -8.22 -0.48 9.88
N ALA A 107 -6.90 -0.34 9.95
CA ALA A 107 -6.22 0.81 10.50
C ALA A 107 -5.73 1.70 9.36
N LEU A 108 -5.96 3.01 9.48
CA LEU A 108 -5.63 4.00 8.47
C LEU A 108 -4.68 5.05 9.07
N TYR A 109 -3.77 5.55 8.25
CA TYR A 109 -2.90 6.68 8.58
C TYR A 109 -2.89 7.68 7.42
N SER A 110 -2.86 8.96 7.77
CA SER A 110 -2.78 10.04 6.79
C SER A 110 -1.46 9.99 6.00
N PRO A 111 -1.42 10.42 4.75
CA PRO A 111 -0.16 10.67 4.03
C PRO A 111 0.81 11.60 4.79
N GLN A 112 0.30 12.48 5.66
CA GLN A 112 1.12 13.35 6.50
C GLN A 112 1.92 12.58 7.57
N ASP A 113 1.47 11.39 7.94
CA ASP A 113 2.14 10.52 8.92
C ASP A 113 3.27 9.69 8.29
N ALA A 114 3.51 9.80 6.97
CA ALA A 114 4.54 9.03 6.25
C ALA A 114 5.91 9.01 6.94
N LEU A 115 6.29 10.13 7.59
CA LEU A 115 7.54 10.27 8.34
C LEU A 115 7.65 9.35 9.55
N HIS A 116 6.50 8.98 10.13
CA HIS A 116 6.40 8.22 11.36
C HIS A 116 6.16 6.73 11.09
N LEU A 117 5.93 6.35 9.82
CA LEU A 117 5.58 4.99 9.43
C LEU A 117 6.78 4.13 9.00
N TYR A 118 8.01 4.69 8.97
CA TYR A 118 9.23 3.97 8.60
C TYR A 118 9.09 3.20 7.28
N LEU A 119 8.85 3.94 6.21
CA LEU A 119 8.56 3.38 4.90
C LEU A 119 9.81 2.81 4.21
N SER A 120 9.66 1.63 3.64
CA SER A 120 10.55 1.04 2.64
C SER A 120 9.73 0.82 1.36
N GLY A 121 9.91 1.69 0.37
CA GLY A 121 9.02 1.79 -0.79
C GLY A 121 7.61 2.21 -0.38
N ASP A 122 6.61 1.45 -0.80
CA ASP A 122 5.19 1.65 -0.50
C ASP A 122 4.74 1.08 0.86
N LYS A 123 5.65 0.45 1.64
CA LYS A 123 5.33 -0.35 2.82
C LYS A 123 6.03 0.15 4.07
N SER A 124 5.35 0.04 5.21
CA SER A 124 5.94 0.27 6.52
C SER A 124 6.78 -0.93 6.97
N GLU A 125 7.93 -0.65 7.59
CA GLU A 125 8.73 -1.67 8.29
C GLU A 125 8.15 -2.04 9.66
N VAL A 126 7.19 -1.27 10.18
CA VAL A 126 6.47 -1.57 11.42
C VAL A 126 5.39 -2.61 11.11
N LEU A 127 5.71 -3.88 11.33
CA LEU A 127 4.81 -4.99 11.01
C LEU A 127 3.71 -5.17 12.07
N ASP A 128 4.07 -5.05 13.34
CA ASP A 128 3.12 -5.10 14.46
C ASP A 128 2.74 -3.65 14.86
N ILE A 129 1.57 -3.22 14.40
CA ILE A 129 1.05 -1.88 14.69
C ILE A 129 0.36 -1.79 16.05
N ASP A 130 0.08 -2.92 16.69
CA ASP A 130 -0.58 -3.00 17.98
C ASP A 130 0.43 -3.03 19.13
N SER A 131 1.62 -3.60 18.88
CA SER A 131 2.75 -3.65 19.81
C SER A 131 4.05 -3.32 19.09
N PRO A 132 4.20 -2.07 18.59
CA PRO A 132 5.37 -1.69 17.82
C PRO A 132 6.63 -1.71 18.68
N ASP A 133 7.74 -2.16 18.08
CA ASP A 133 9.07 -2.07 18.67
C ASP A 133 9.53 -0.60 18.70
N LEU A 134 9.27 0.10 19.80
CA LEU A 134 9.58 1.51 19.95
C LEU A 134 11.07 1.80 20.14
N ASP A 135 11.88 0.83 20.51
CA ASP A 135 13.34 0.98 20.51
C ASP A 135 13.86 1.10 19.07
N ARG A 136 13.25 0.34 18.16
CA ARG A 136 13.57 0.40 16.73
C ARG A 136 12.81 1.51 16.00
N PHE A 137 11.57 1.77 16.37
CA PHE A 137 10.66 2.68 15.68
C PHE A 137 10.08 3.78 16.61
N PRO A 138 10.92 4.60 17.25
CA PRO A 138 10.48 5.56 18.27
C PRO A 138 9.51 6.62 17.77
N GLU A 139 9.58 6.99 16.50
CA GLU A 139 8.70 8.01 15.92
C GLU A 139 7.29 7.48 15.60
N PHE A 140 7.09 6.16 15.60
CA PHE A 140 5.79 5.55 15.24
C PHE A 140 4.66 6.01 16.16
N VAL A 141 4.95 6.32 17.42
CA VAL A 141 3.96 6.85 18.38
C VAL A 141 3.35 8.20 17.97
N LYS A 142 3.99 8.92 17.03
CA LYS A 142 3.51 10.21 16.52
C LYS A 142 2.51 10.06 15.38
N ALA A 143 2.42 8.87 14.77
CA ALA A 143 1.45 8.60 13.73
C ALA A 143 0.02 8.57 14.30
N THR A 144 -0.89 9.27 13.66
CA THR A 144 -2.30 9.30 14.06
C THR A 144 -3.03 8.13 13.44
N ARG A 145 -3.37 7.13 14.25
CA ARG A 145 -4.12 5.95 13.83
C ARG A 145 -5.62 6.20 13.85
N TYR A 146 -6.26 5.97 12.70
CA TYR A 146 -7.72 5.83 12.58
C TYR A 146 -8.04 4.35 12.43
N GLU A 147 -9.11 3.88 13.03
CA GLU A 147 -9.46 2.46 12.98
C GLU A 147 -10.95 2.25 12.83
N CYS A 148 -11.33 1.25 12.05
CA CYS A 148 -12.69 0.75 11.98
C CYS A 148 -12.71 -0.78 11.82
N VAL A 149 -13.84 -1.37 12.17
CA VAL A 149 -14.14 -2.78 11.89
C VAL A 149 -15.24 -2.82 10.84
N LEU A 150 -14.99 -3.52 9.74
CA LEU A 150 -15.93 -3.71 8.66
C LEU A 150 -16.69 -5.02 8.88
N GLU A 151 -18.00 -4.93 8.85
CA GLU A 151 -18.93 -6.05 8.87
C GLU A 151 -19.47 -6.35 7.45
N PRO A 152 -20.10 -7.52 7.22
CA PRO A 152 -20.71 -7.81 5.93
C PRO A 152 -21.69 -6.73 5.49
N GLY A 153 -21.49 -6.18 4.29
CA GLY A 153 -22.25 -5.08 3.73
C GLY A 153 -21.61 -3.70 3.87
N ASP A 154 -20.58 -3.55 4.70
CA ASP A 154 -19.89 -2.28 4.86
C ASP A 154 -19.01 -1.94 3.66
N LEU A 155 -18.95 -0.64 3.37
CA LEU A 155 -18.10 -0.03 2.34
C LEU A 155 -17.18 0.99 3.00
N LEU A 156 -15.88 0.83 2.81
CA LEU A 156 -14.87 1.79 3.28
C LEU A 156 -14.19 2.46 2.08
N PHE A 157 -14.30 3.78 2.02
CA PHE A 157 -13.51 4.56 1.08
C PHE A 157 -12.11 4.82 1.67
N ILE A 158 -11.08 4.47 0.93
CA ILE A 158 -9.67 4.72 1.24
C ILE A 158 -9.14 5.63 0.14
N PRO A 159 -8.90 6.92 0.41
CA PRO A 159 -8.33 7.83 -0.57
C PRO A 159 -6.96 7.37 -1.03
N ALA A 160 -6.58 7.71 -2.24
CA ALA A 160 -5.22 7.49 -2.74
C ALA A 160 -4.17 8.02 -1.75
N LEU A 161 -3.06 7.31 -1.62
CA LEU A 161 -1.93 7.61 -0.74
C LEU A 161 -2.22 7.48 0.77
N TRP A 162 -3.44 7.15 1.19
CA TRP A 162 -3.69 6.82 2.58
C TRP A 162 -3.10 5.45 2.92
N PHE A 163 -2.30 5.42 3.98
CA PHE A 163 -1.73 4.18 4.47
C PHE A 163 -2.80 3.35 5.16
N HIS A 164 -2.80 2.06 4.90
CA HIS A 164 -3.76 1.17 5.51
C HIS A 164 -3.14 -0.20 5.84
N ASN A 165 -3.57 -0.71 6.99
CA ASN A 165 -3.27 -2.05 7.49
C ASN A 165 -4.58 -2.78 7.66
N THR A 166 -4.66 -4.03 7.25
CA THR A 166 -5.89 -4.82 7.39
C THR A 166 -5.63 -6.11 8.13
N LEU A 167 -6.52 -6.46 9.06
CA LEU A 167 -6.51 -7.73 9.79
C LEU A 167 -7.86 -8.41 9.62
N ALA A 168 -7.85 -9.61 9.04
CA ALA A 168 -9.04 -10.45 8.95
C ALA A 168 -9.36 -11.03 10.34
N LEU A 169 -10.43 -10.55 10.98
CA LEU A 169 -10.86 -11.05 12.29
C LEU A 169 -11.58 -12.40 12.17
N GLN A 170 -12.10 -12.68 10.98
CA GLN A 170 -12.74 -13.93 10.60
C GLN A 170 -12.31 -14.31 9.18
N PHE A 171 -12.52 -15.57 8.79
CA PHE A 171 -12.52 -15.91 7.36
C PHE A 171 -13.48 -14.97 6.64
N GLY A 172 -13.01 -14.36 5.55
CA GLY A 172 -13.79 -13.33 4.90
C GLY A 172 -13.52 -13.18 3.41
N VAL A 173 -14.52 -12.62 2.76
CA VAL A 173 -14.52 -12.24 1.36
C VAL A 173 -14.69 -10.74 1.26
N GLY A 174 -13.87 -10.11 0.44
CA GLY A 174 -13.96 -8.68 0.15
C GLY A 174 -13.75 -8.38 -1.32
N VAL A 175 -14.19 -7.21 -1.73
CA VAL A 175 -13.96 -6.68 -3.07
C VAL A 175 -13.36 -5.28 -2.94
N ASN A 176 -12.26 -5.03 -3.64
CA ASN A 176 -11.72 -3.69 -3.80
C ASN A 176 -12.06 -3.18 -5.19
N VAL A 177 -12.49 -1.93 -5.27
CA VAL A 177 -12.68 -1.21 -6.53
C VAL A 177 -11.72 -0.05 -6.55
N PHE A 178 -10.86 -0.02 -7.55
CA PHE A 178 -9.86 1.04 -7.74
C PHE A 178 -10.22 1.92 -8.91
N TRP A 179 -10.04 3.23 -8.75
CA TRP A 179 -10.17 4.20 -9.84
C TRP A 179 -9.11 5.29 -9.76
N ARG A 180 -8.82 5.86 -10.91
CA ARG A 180 -7.82 6.93 -11.06
C ARG A 180 -8.39 8.25 -10.61
N HIS A 181 -7.74 8.91 -9.65
CA HIS A 181 -8.07 10.27 -9.25
C HIS A 181 -7.28 11.33 -10.05
N LEU A 182 -6.18 10.93 -10.71
CA LEU A 182 -5.41 11.74 -11.63
C LEU A 182 -5.75 11.40 -13.08
N PRO A 183 -5.39 12.27 -14.06
CA PRO A 183 -5.50 11.93 -15.48
C PRO A 183 -4.78 10.62 -15.81
N ALA A 184 -5.35 9.81 -16.70
CA ALA A 184 -4.80 8.49 -17.06
C ALA A 184 -3.33 8.52 -17.53
N ALA A 185 -2.90 9.64 -18.12
CA ALA A 185 -1.50 9.84 -18.55
C ALA A 185 -0.51 9.96 -17.39
N SER A 186 -0.99 10.22 -16.16
CA SER A 186 -0.16 10.30 -14.96
C SER A 186 0.29 8.93 -14.46
N TYR A 187 -0.37 7.86 -14.88
CA TYR A 187 -0.08 6.49 -14.46
C TYR A 187 0.75 5.73 -15.50
N ASP A 188 1.56 4.76 -15.03
CA ASP A 188 2.31 3.88 -15.93
C ASP A 188 1.33 2.92 -16.63
N ARG A 189 1.28 3.01 -17.97
CA ARG A 189 0.41 2.14 -18.79
C ARG A 189 0.79 0.66 -18.75
N LYS A 190 1.99 0.35 -18.30
CA LYS A 190 2.51 -1.03 -18.16
C LYS A 190 2.34 -1.59 -16.75
N ASP A 191 1.56 -0.91 -15.91
CA ASP A 191 1.26 -1.35 -14.55
C ASP A 191 -0.17 -1.93 -14.45
N PRO A 192 -0.33 -3.25 -14.60
CA PRO A 192 -1.63 -3.90 -14.50
C PRO A 192 -2.12 -4.01 -13.05
N TYR A 193 -1.24 -3.82 -12.06
CA TYR A 193 -1.59 -3.87 -10.64
C TYR A 193 -2.04 -2.53 -10.08
N GLY A 194 -1.62 -1.41 -10.70
CA GLY A 194 -1.93 -0.07 -10.24
C GLY A 194 -1.24 0.29 -8.92
N ASN A 195 -0.02 -0.22 -8.70
CA ASN A 195 0.74 0.01 -7.48
C ASN A 195 2.01 0.84 -7.68
N LYS A 196 2.30 1.25 -8.91
CA LYS A 196 3.43 2.14 -9.19
C LYS A 196 3.03 3.59 -8.99
N ASP A 197 3.92 4.35 -8.39
CA ASP A 197 3.78 5.79 -8.26
C ASP A 197 3.54 6.48 -9.61
N PRO A 198 2.82 7.60 -9.63
CA PRO A 198 2.65 8.40 -10.83
C PRO A 198 3.98 8.68 -11.53
N VAL A 199 3.98 8.65 -12.85
CA VAL A 199 5.20 8.79 -13.68
C VAL A 199 6.03 10.02 -13.31
N ALA A 200 5.38 11.13 -13.00
CA ALA A 200 6.07 12.36 -12.59
C ALA A 200 6.78 12.18 -11.22
N ALA A 201 6.14 11.51 -10.25
CA ALA A 201 6.72 11.23 -8.94
C ALA A 201 7.93 10.30 -9.05
N THR A 202 7.79 9.21 -9.83
CA THR A 202 8.91 8.29 -10.11
C THR A 202 10.09 9.00 -10.75
N ARG A 203 9.85 9.87 -11.74
CA ARG A 203 10.90 10.65 -12.40
C ARG A 203 11.58 11.64 -11.45
N ALA A 204 10.80 12.30 -10.58
CA ALA A 204 11.33 13.22 -9.59
C ALA A 204 12.24 12.49 -8.59
N LEU A 205 11.80 11.34 -8.07
CA LEU A 205 12.60 10.51 -7.16
C LEU A 205 13.92 10.08 -7.82
N GLN A 206 13.87 9.54 -9.04
CA GLN A 206 15.07 9.17 -9.80
C GLN A 206 16.02 10.35 -10.06
N ALA A 207 15.48 11.56 -10.26
CA ALA A 207 16.31 12.75 -10.41
C ALA A 207 17.00 13.14 -9.10
N LEU A 208 16.31 13.03 -7.96
CA LEU A 208 16.88 13.24 -6.64
C LEU A 208 17.96 12.19 -6.33
N GLU A 209 17.70 10.91 -6.56
CA GLU A 209 18.68 9.85 -6.37
C GLU A 209 19.95 10.07 -7.19
N ARG A 210 19.81 10.45 -8.47
CA ARG A 210 20.97 10.80 -9.31
C ARG A 210 21.73 12.01 -8.77
N ALA A 211 21.01 13.05 -8.33
CA ALA A 211 21.64 14.23 -7.77
C ALA A 211 22.44 13.90 -6.50
N LEU A 212 21.90 13.03 -5.64
CA LEU A 212 22.56 12.54 -4.45
C LEU A 212 23.83 11.76 -4.78
N HIS A 213 23.71 10.78 -5.69
CA HIS A 213 24.86 10.00 -6.14
C HIS A 213 25.96 10.89 -6.72
N THR A 214 25.58 11.94 -7.45
CA THR A 214 26.56 12.90 -8.00
C THR A 214 27.24 13.73 -6.89
N LEU A 215 26.48 14.07 -5.83
CA LEU A 215 27.06 14.73 -4.67
C LEU A 215 28.06 13.84 -3.92
N ASP A 216 27.78 12.53 -3.83
CA ASP A 216 28.67 11.56 -3.19
C ASP A 216 30.03 11.41 -3.93
N GLU A 217 30.11 11.84 -5.21
CA GLU A 217 31.36 11.85 -5.97
C GLU A 217 32.27 13.04 -5.62
N LEU A 218 31.76 14.05 -4.91
CA LEU A 218 32.52 15.22 -4.50
C LEU A 218 33.33 14.91 -3.23
N PRO A 219 34.54 15.55 -3.04
CA PRO A 219 35.22 15.54 -1.77
C PRO A 219 34.35 16.08 -0.63
N ASP A 220 34.47 15.54 0.57
CA ASP A 220 33.63 15.85 1.74
C ASP A 220 33.43 17.35 2.02
N GLU A 221 34.48 18.15 1.86
CA GLU A 221 34.40 19.62 2.06
C GLU A 221 33.47 20.30 1.03
N GLN A 222 33.51 19.86 -0.23
CA GLN A 222 32.69 20.40 -1.29
C GLN A 222 31.24 19.89 -1.18
N GLN A 223 31.04 18.67 -0.75
CA GLN A 223 29.73 18.12 -0.46
C GLN A 223 29.01 18.95 0.60
N GLN A 224 29.68 19.26 1.73
CA GLN A 224 29.12 20.07 2.82
C GLN A 224 28.76 21.49 2.36
N GLN A 225 29.57 22.08 1.48
CA GLN A 225 29.29 23.40 0.92
C GLN A 225 28.06 23.40 0.04
N GLU A 226 27.93 22.44 -0.87
CA GLU A 226 26.78 22.34 -1.76
C GLU A 226 25.50 21.98 -0.99
N GLU A 227 25.55 21.08 -0.01
CA GLU A 227 24.42 20.83 0.87
C GLU A 227 23.93 22.08 1.59
N SER A 228 24.86 22.87 2.15
CA SER A 228 24.50 24.10 2.86
C SER A 228 23.81 25.11 1.95
N ARG A 229 24.20 25.18 0.67
CA ARG A 229 23.56 26.03 -0.33
C ARG A 229 22.10 25.66 -0.60
N TYR A 230 21.80 24.35 -0.62
CA TYR A 230 20.45 23.86 -0.95
C TYR A 230 19.54 23.68 0.26
N THR A 231 20.09 23.35 1.43
CA THR A 231 19.28 23.09 2.63
C THR A 231 19.19 24.27 3.58
N GLY A 232 20.06 25.27 3.44
CA GLY A 232 20.14 26.43 4.34
C GLY A 232 20.49 26.08 5.78
N ARG A 233 21.05 24.90 6.04
CA ARG A 233 21.44 24.43 7.38
C ARG A 233 22.91 24.00 7.40
N GLN A 234 23.66 24.52 8.36
CA GLN A 234 25.00 24.00 8.67
C GLN A 234 24.88 22.66 9.38
N ARG A 235 25.61 21.64 8.92
CA ARG A 235 25.75 20.33 9.57
C ARG A 235 26.85 20.30 10.61
N THR A 236 26.62 19.53 11.69
CA THR A 236 27.71 19.16 12.62
C THR A 236 28.44 17.91 12.10
N PRO A 237 29.80 17.84 12.25
CA PRO A 237 30.67 16.92 11.53
C PRO A 237 30.63 15.42 11.91
N SER A 238 29.59 14.88 12.51
CA SER A 238 29.66 13.55 13.14
C SER A 238 28.58 12.53 12.75
N ARG A 239 27.98 12.62 11.56
CA ARG A 239 27.09 11.54 11.09
C ARG A 239 27.39 11.14 9.65
N PRO A 240 27.50 9.81 9.37
CA PRO A 240 27.55 9.32 7.98
C PRO A 240 26.29 9.72 7.23
N TRP A 241 26.36 9.77 5.91
CA TRP A 241 25.28 10.10 4.99
C TRP A 241 24.04 9.25 5.21
N THR A 242 23.28 9.56 6.19
CA THR A 242 21.86 9.41 6.15
C THR A 242 21.37 10.81 5.87
N LEU A 243 21.09 11.12 4.62
CA LEU A 243 20.22 12.24 4.39
C LEU A 243 19.06 12.10 5.35
N PRO A 244 18.62 13.20 5.95
CA PRO A 244 17.23 13.37 6.21
C PRO A 244 16.50 13.75 4.88
N LEU A 245 16.68 12.98 3.83
CA LEU A 245 15.58 12.48 3.02
C LEU A 245 14.78 11.52 3.89
N SER A 246 15.06 11.59 5.18
CA SER A 246 14.02 11.55 6.13
C SER A 246 12.97 12.46 5.55
N HIS A 247 12.14 11.89 4.65
CA HIS A 247 10.75 12.24 4.59
C HIS A 247 10.32 13.74 4.56
N SER A 248 11.05 14.72 5.14
CA SER A 248 10.66 16.13 5.13
C SER A 248 10.77 16.78 3.75
N THR A 249 11.70 16.34 2.94
CA THR A 249 11.87 16.88 1.58
C THR A 249 10.86 16.24 0.62
N PHE A 250 10.56 14.95 0.81
CA PHE A 250 9.52 14.25 0.05
C PHE A 250 8.11 14.79 0.44
N SER A 251 7.82 14.94 1.74
CA SER A 251 6.57 15.56 2.21
C SER A 251 6.41 17.00 1.72
N ARG A 252 7.47 17.81 1.64
CA ARG A 252 7.40 19.14 1.05
C ARG A 252 7.17 19.12 -0.47
N ALA A 253 7.74 18.16 -1.17
CA ALA A 253 7.49 17.97 -2.60
C ALA A 253 6.05 17.51 -2.85
N VAL A 254 5.53 16.58 -2.04
CA VAL A 254 4.14 16.12 -2.09
C VAL A 254 3.16 17.20 -1.63
N GLN A 255 3.47 17.98 -0.57
CA GLN A 255 2.65 19.11 -0.16
C GLN A 255 2.61 20.22 -1.21
N LYS A 256 3.73 20.57 -1.85
CA LYS A 256 3.72 21.54 -2.95
C LYS A 256 2.96 21.02 -4.17
N PHE A 257 3.02 19.73 -4.46
CA PHE A 257 2.26 19.12 -5.55
C PHE A 257 0.75 19.17 -5.28
N ASN A 258 0.32 18.88 -4.05
CA ASN A 258 -1.09 18.96 -3.65
C ASN A 258 -1.62 20.40 -3.57
N GLN A 259 -0.79 21.39 -3.16
CA GLN A 259 -1.16 22.82 -3.13
C GLN A 259 -1.20 23.50 -4.52
N SER A 260 -0.61 22.88 -5.54
CA SER A 260 -0.70 23.37 -6.92
C SER A 260 -1.90 22.85 -7.70
N GLN A 261 -2.78 22.10 -7.04
CA GLN A 261 -4.02 21.53 -7.60
C GLN A 261 -5.29 22.19 -7.03
N GLU A 262 -5.16 23.15 -6.09
CA GLU A 262 -6.22 24.09 -5.68
C GLU A 262 -6.14 25.38 -6.52
#